data_05fd2b0a000d9c9f01abcc598c7de7bf
#
_entry.id   05fd2b0a000d9c9f01abcc598c7de7bf
#
_cell.length_a   1.000
_cell.length_b   1.000
_cell.length_c   1.000
_cell.angle_alpha   90.00
_cell.angle_beta   90.00
_cell.angle_gamma   90.00
#
_symmetry.space_group_name_H-M   'P 1'
#
loop_
_entity.id
_entity.type
_entity.pdbx_description
1 polymer ?
#
loop_
_entity_poly.entity_id
_entity_poly.type
_entity_poly.pdbx_seq_one_letter_code
_entity_poly.pdbx_strand_id
1 'polypeptide(L)'
;MFANISIAEFDPEIAQAITNEDARQEAHIELIASENYCSPAVMEAQGSKLTNKYAEGYPGKRYYGGCEYVDVIEQLAIDRAKELFGADYANVQPHAGSQANSAVYLALLNPGDTVLGMSLAHGGHLT
;
A
#
# COMPACT_ATOMS: atom_id res chain seq x y z
N MET A 1 -10.65 -18.17 19.90
CA MET A 1 -10.90 -17.74 18.52
C MET A 1 -11.88 -16.56 18.59
N PHE A 2 -11.60 -15.45 17.93
CA PHE A 2 -12.51 -14.30 17.93
C PHE A 2 -13.83 -14.67 17.24
N ALA A 3 -14.94 -14.11 17.74
CA ALA A 3 -16.22 -14.26 17.09
C ALA A 3 -16.18 -13.61 15.69
N ASN A 4 -16.83 -14.24 14.72
CA ASN A 4 -16.97 -13.67 13.39
C ASN A 4 -18.20 -12.74 13.38
N ILE A 5 -18.04 -11.56 13.97
CA ILE A 5 -19.07 -10.52 14.01
C ILE A 5 -18.67 -9.40 13.03
N SER A 6 -19.67 -8.74 12.50
CA SER A 6 -19.46 -7.60 11.61
C SER A 6 -18.95 -6.38 12.37
N ILE A 7 -18.35 -5.43 11.65
CA ILE A 7 -17.94 -4.14 12.24
C ILE A 7 -19.16 -3.41 12.82
N ALA A 8 -20.31 -3.53 12.17
CA ALA A 8 -21.56 -2.90 12.63
C ALA A 8 -22.06 -3.44 13.97
N GLU A 9 -21.79 -4.72 14.25
CA GLU A 9 -22.13 -5.34 15.55
C GLU A 9 -21.07 -5.08 16.61
N PHE A 10 -19.80 -4.98 16.21
CA PHE A 10 -18.67 -4.80 17.12
C PHE A 10 -18.45 -3.33 17.50
N ASP A 11 -18.49 -2.44 16.51
CA ASP A 11 -18.27 -1.00 16.65
C ASP A 11 -19.21 -0.22 15.71
N PRO A 12 -20.43 0.07 16.16
CA PRO A 12 -21.42 0.76 15.34
C PRO A 12 -21.01 2.19 14.95
N GLU A 13 -20.19 2.86 15.74
CA GLU A 13 -19.72 4.22 15.46
C GLU A 13 -18.76 4.23 14.26
N ILE A 14 -17.81 3.30 14.22
CA ILE A 14 -16.93 3.11 13.07
C ILE A 14 -17.72 2.67 11.84
N ALA A 15 -18.63 1.73 11.98
CA ALA A 15 -19.48 1.29 10.86
C ALA A 15 -20.28 2.43 10.25
N GLN A 16 -20.84 3.30 11.09
CA GLN A 16 -21.58 4.49 10.62
C GLN A 16 -20.65 5.48 9.89
N ALA A 17 -19.44 5.70 10.40
CA ALA A 17 -18.46 6.57 9.77
C ALA A 17 -18.06 6.04 8.37
N ILE A 18 -17.83 4.73 8.22
CA ILE A 18 -17.55 4.07 6.94
C ILE A 18 -18.71 4.25 5.97
N THR A 19 -19.95 4.00 6.42
CA THR A 19 -21.16 4.19 5.59
C THR A 19 -21.32 5.64 5.11
N ASN A 20 -21.02 6.60 5.98
CA ASN A 20 -21.08 8.02 5.63
C ASN A 20 -20.00 8.38 4.60
N GLU A 21 -18.80 7.82 4.70
CA GLU A 21 -17.73 8.02 3.73
C GLU A 21 -18.06 7.38 2.38
N ASP A 22 -18.63 6.19 2.36
CA ASP A 22 -19.13 5.56 1.13
C ASP A 22 -20.13 6.48 0.42
N ALA A 23 -21.10 7.00 1.17
CA ALA A 23 -22.11 7.93 0.62
C ALA A 23 -21.48 9.24 0.13
N ARG A 24 -20.46 9.75 0.83
CA ARG A 24 -19.72 10.94 0.40
C ARG A 24 -18.99 10.70 -0.92
N GLN A 25 -18.31 9.59 -1.06
CA GLN A 25 -17.57 9.26 -2.28
C GLN A 25 -18.51 9.10 -3.48
N GLU A 26 -19.67 8.47 -3.30
CA GLU A 26 -20.67 8.34 -4.37
C GLU A 26 -21.31 9.69 -4.77
N ALA A 27 -21.46 10.61 -3.83
CA ALA A 27 -22.17 11.88 -4.06
C ALA A 27 -21.27 13.00 -4.58
N HIS A 28 -19.96 12.86 -4.55
CA HIS A 28 -19.00 13.93 -4.85
C HIS A 28 -18.03 13.55 -5.95
N ILE A 29 -17.64 14.53 -6.74
CA ILE A 29 -16.57 14.39 -7.71
C ILE A 29 -15.23 14.64 -7.00
N GLU A 30 -14.33 13.68 -7.05
CA GLU A 30 -12.99 13.84 -6.52
C GLU A 30 -12.09 14.55 -7.53
N LEU A 31 -11.53 15.70 -7.12
CA LEU A 31 -10.64 16.52 -7.95
C LEU A 31 -9.19 16.52 -7.45
N ILE A 32 -8.87 15.77 -6.38
CA ILE A 32 -7.50 15.62 -5.90
C ILE A 32 -6.80 14.61 -6.79
N ALA A 33 -5.86 15.06 -7.61
CA ALA A 33 -5.20 14.26 -8.66
C ALA A 33 -4.44 13.03 -8.13
N SER A 34 -4.04 13.03 -6.85
CA SER A 34 -3.34 11.91 -6.20
C SER A 34 -4.26 10.85 -5.61
N GLU A 35 -5.57 11.09 -5.57
CA GLU A 35 -6.54 10.11 -5.08
C GLU A 35 -6.98 9.15 -6.18
N ASN A 36 -7.24 7.90 -5.80
CA ASN A 36 -7.73 6.86 -6.68
C ASN A 36 -8.65 5.91 -5.93
N TYR A 37 -9.69 5.44 -6.59
CA TYR A 37 -10.62 4.48 -6.01
C TYR A 37 -10.09 3.05 -6.16
N CYS A 38 -9.93 2.35 -5.04
CA CYS A 38 -9.58 0.93 -5.04
C CYS A 38 -10.77 0.07 -5.44
N SER A 39 -10.51 -1.02 -6.16
CA SER A 39 -11.56 -2.03 -6.39
C SER A 39 -11.91 -2.76 -5.09
N PRO A 40 -13.15 -3.29 -4.96
CA PRO A 40 -13.52 -4.12 -3.81
C PRO A 40 -12.55 -5.28 -3.57
N ALA A 41 -12.02 -5.91 -4.62
CA ALA A 41 -11.05 -7.00 -4.51
C ALA A 41 -9.73 -6.57 -3.85
N VAL A 42 -9.26 -5.34 -4.12
CA VAL A 42 -8.07 -4.80 -3.45
C VAL A 42 -8.34 -4.58 -1.97
N MET A 43 -9.49 -4.00 -1.62
CA MET A 43 -9.89 -3.79 -0.23
C MET A 43 -10.06 -5.10 0.54
N GLU A 44 -10.66 -6.12 -0.09
CA GLU A 44 -10.81 -7.46 0.49
C GLU A 44 -9.45 -8.11 0.76
N ALA A 45 -8.52 -8.04 -0.18
CA ALA A 45 -7.17 -8.58 -0.01
C ALA A 45 -6.42 -7.87 1.12
N GLN A 46 -6.52 -6.55 1.19
CA GLN A 46 -5.87 -5.74 2.22
C GLN A 46 -6.41 -6.00 3.62
N GLY A 47 -7.72 -6.21 3.76
CA GLY A 47 -8.39 -6.54 5.03
C GLY A 47 -8.39 -8.03 5.38
N SER A 48 -7.65 -8.86 4.68
CA SER A 48 -7.63 -10.31 4.87
C SER A 48 -6.80 -10.75 6.08
N LYS A 49 -6.82 -12.06 6.37
CA LYS A 49 -6.03 -12.69 7.44
C LYS A 49 -4.52 -12.53 7.27
N LEU A 50 -4.04 -12.11 6.11
CA LEU A 50 -2.65 -11.76 5.87
C LEU A 50 -2.15 -10.65 6.81
N THR A 51 -3.06 -9.78 7.26
CA THR A 51 -2.80 -8.75 8.28
C THR A 51 -2.20 -9.31 9.58
N ASN A 52 -2.49 -10.58 9.91
CA ASN A 52 -1.98 -11.22 11.13
C ASN A 52 -0.55 -11.75 11.00
N LYS A 53 0.01 -11.77 9.79
CA LYS A 53 1.30 -12.42 9.56
C LYS A 53 2.46 -11.43 9.54
N TYR A 54 3.37 -11.63 10.46
CA TYR A 54 4.66 -10.94 10.46
C TYR A 54 5.62 -11.66 9.48
N ALA A 55 6.08 -10.94 8.42
CA ALA A 55 6.82 -11.53 7.29
C ALA A 55 8.10 -10.75 6.97
N GLU A 56 8.89 -10.45 7.98
CA GLU A 56 10.17 -9.77 7.83
C GLU A 56 11.13 -10.59 6.96
N GLY A 57 11.83 -9.92 6.06
CA GLY A 57 12.69 -10.54 5.05
C GLY A 57 12.05 -10.50 3.66
N TYR A 58 12.42 -11.45 2.80
CA TYR A 58 11.96 -11.55 1.41
C TYR A 58 11.43 -12.95 1.12
N PRO A 59 10.68 -13.18 0.03
CA PRO A 59 10.24 -14.50 -0.36
C PRO A 59 11.38 -15.53 -0.37
N GLY A 60 11.17 -16.65 0.32
CA GLY A 60 12.17 -17.69 0.49
C GLY A 60 13.32 -17.36 1.45
N LYS A 61 13.38 -16.15 2.00
CA LYS A 61 14.42 -15.67 2.93
C LYS A 61 13.81 -14.88 4.08
N ARG A 62 12.91 -15.51 4.83
CA ARG A 62 12.22 -14.90 5.97
C ARG A 62 12.97 -15.17 7.27
N TYR A 63 12.83 -14.25 8.21
CA TYR A 63 13.36 -14.43 9.57
C TYR A 63 12.47 -15.35 10.42
N TYR A 64 11.19 -15.52 10.06
CA TYR A 64 10.21 -16.29 10.81
C TYR A 64 9.54 -17.34 9.94
N GLY A 65 9.06 -18.42 10.56
CA GLY A 65 8.29 -19.47 9.88
C GLY A 65 6.84 -19.07 9.56
N GLY A 66 6.16 -19.91 8.81
CA GLY A 66 4.75 -19.72 8.46
C GLY A 66 4.50 -18.66 7.36
N CYS A 67 5.47 -18.45 6.49
CA CYS A 67 5.41 -17.46 5.42
C CYS A 67 5.10 -18.05 4.04
N GLU A 68 4.76 -19.33 3.95
CA GLU A 68 4.59 -20.07 2.70
C GLU A 68 3.61 -19.37 1.74
N TYR A 69 2.49 -18.89 2.26
CA TYR A 69 1.46 -18.23 1.45
C TYR A 69 1.72 -16.74 1.26
N VAL A 70 2.34 -16.07 2.24
CA VAL A 70 2.78 -14.68 2.09
C VAL A 70 3.86 -14.58 1.02
N ASP A 71 4.77 -15.55 0.95
CA ASP A 71 5.80 -15.62 -0.09
C ASP A 71 5.18 -15.70 -1.50
N VAL A 72 4.14 -16.52 -1.67
CA VAL A 72 3.42 -16.61 -2.94
C VAL A 72 2.81 -15.25 -3.32
N ILE A 73 2.18 -14.57 -2.38
CA ILE A 73 1.52 -13.28 -2.64
C ILE A 73 2.53 -12.19 -2.97
N GLU A 74 3.61 -12.10 -2.21
CA GLU A 74 4.66 -11.11 -2.49
C GLU A 74 5.35 -11.39 -3.82
N GLN A 75 5.64 -12.66 -4.13
CA GLN A 75 6.22 -13.03 -5.42
C GLN A 75 5.30 -12.69 -6.59
N LEU A 76 4.00 -12.97 -6.48
CA LEU A 76 3.01 -12.58 -7.49
C LEU A 76 2.98 -11.05 -7.70
N ALA A 77 3.06 -10.28 -6.63
CA ALA A 77 3.10 -8.82 -6.72
C ALA A 77 4.37 -8.33 -7.44
N ILE A 78 5.53 -8.92 -7.12
CA ILE A 78 6.81 -8.63 -7.80
C ILE A 78 6.71 -8.95 -9.30
N ASP A 79 6.25 -10.15 -9.64
CA ASP A 79 6.20 -10.61 -11.03
C ASP A 79 5.24 -9.74 -11.87
N ARG A 80 4.07 -9.42 -11.32
CA ARG A 80 3.08 -8.55 -11.97
C ARG A 80 3.57 -7.11 -12.12
N ALA A 81 4.26 -6.57 -11.12
CA ALA A 81 4.87 -5.24 -11.22
C ALA A 81 5.95 -5.22 -12.32
N LYS A 82 6.80 -6.23 -12.40
CA LYS A 82 7.80 -6.37 -13.46
C LYS A 82 7.15 -6.44 -14.84
N GLU A 83 6.11 -7.22 -15.00
CA GLU A 83 5.36 -7.35 -16.26
C GLU A 83 4.71 -6.01 -16.65
N LEU A 84 4.01 -5.37 -15.71
CA LEU A 84 3.28 -4.12 -15.95
C LEU A 84 4.19 -2.98 -16.38
N PHE A 85 5.36 -2.86 -15.77
CA PHE A 85 6.30 -1.76 -16.02
C PHE A 85 7.45 -2.13 -16.99
N GLY A 86 7.52 -3.37 -17.47
CA GLY A 86 8.63 -3.85 -18.28
C GLY A 86 9.97 -3.78 -17.55
N ALA A 87 9.96 -3.99 -16.22
CA ALA A 87 11.12 -3.83 -15.36
C ALA A 87 11.83 -5.17 -15.09
N ASP A 88 13.16 -5.12 -15.01
CA ASP A 88 13.96 -6.31 -14.64
C ASP A 88 13.81 -6.66 -13.15
N TYR A 89 13.59 -5.65 -12.31
CA TYR A 89 13.49 -5.79 -10.84
C TYR A 89 12.30 -5.00 -10.32
N ALA A 90 11.70 -5.49 -9.23
CA ALA A 90 10.68 -4.78 -8.48
C ALA A 90 10.80 -5.08 -6.98
N ASN A 91 10.57 -4.08 -6.16
CA ASN A 91 10.39 -4.22 -4.72
C ASN A 91 9.00 -3.68 -4.35
N VAL A 92 8.17 -4.53 -3.77
CA VAL A 92 6.76 -4.23 -3.45
C VAL A 92 6.53 -4.02 -1.95
N GLN A 93 7.60 -3.92 -1.15
CA GLN A 93 7.50 -3.79 0.30
C GLN A 93 7.29 -2.36 0.83
N PRO A 94 7.62 -1.26 0.11
CA PRO A 94 7.33 0.08 0.63
C PRO A 94 5.85 0.26 0.98
N HIS A 95 5.58 0.87 2.14
CA HIS A 95 4.21 1.14 2.60
C HIS A 95 3.55 2.31 1.87
N ALA A 96 4.34 3.21 1.31
CA ALA A 96 3.87 4.41 0.63
C ALA A 96 4.90 4.92 -0.38
N GLY A 97 4.45 5.78 -1.30
CA GLY A 97 5.32 6.46 -2.27
C GLY A 97 6.45 7.25 -1.63
N SER A 98 6.20 7.90 -0.50
CA SER A 98 7.23 8.61 0.27
C SER A 98 8.38 7.69 0.71
N GLN A 99 8.05 6.50 1.20
CA GLN A 99 9.05 5.51 1.60
C GLN A 99 9.82 4.98 0.39
N ALA A 100 9.13 4.72 -0.73
CA ALA A 100 9.76 4.29 -1.96
C ALA A 100 10.74 5.36 -2.50
N ASN A 101 10.33 6.62 -2.53
CA ASN A 101 11.20 7.74 -2.91
C ASN A 101 12.40 7.89 -1.98
N SER A 102 12.19 7.78 -0.67
CA SER A 102 13.29 7.83 0.31
C SER A 102 14.31 6.72 0.09
N ALA A 103 13.85 5.51 -0.25
CA ALA A 103 14.73 4.40 -0.57
C ALA A 103 15.57 4.67 -1.84
N VAL A 104 14.97 5.28 -2.86
CA VAL A 104 15.68 5.67 -4.09
C VAL A 104 16.74 6.74 -3.80
N TYR A 105 16.40 7.78 -3.02
CA TYR A 105 17.38 8.79 -2.61
C TYR A 105 18.55 8.16 -1.85
N LEU A 106 18.24 7.28 -0.91
CA LEU A 106 19.26 6.61 -0.10
C LEU A 106 20.19 5.73 -0.94
N ALA A 107 19.67 5.12 -2.01
CA ALA A 107 20.44 4.26 -2.89
C ALA A 107 21.33 5.02 -3.89
N LEU A 108 20.89 6.22 -4.33
CA LEU A 108 21.52 6.92 -5.45
C LEU A 108 22.27 8.20 -5.06
N LEU A 109 22.01 8.77 -3.88
CA LEU A 109 22.51 10.08 -3.49
C LEU A 109 23.27 10.04 -2.17
N ASN A 110 24.21 10.96 -2.03
CA ASN A 110 24.88 11.26 -0.77
C ASN A 110 24.33 12.57 -0.16
N PRO A 111 24.44 12.77 1.15
CA PRO A 111 24.11 14.06 1.76
C PRO A 111 24.87 15.20 1.09
N GLY A 112 24.13 16.20 0.59
CA GLY A 112 24.68 17.35 -0.13
C GLY A 112 24.56 17.26 -1.66
N ASP A 113 24.17 16.13 -2.22
CA ASP A 113 23.91 16.02 -3.66
C ASP A 113 22.70 16.87 -4.06
N THR A 114 22.70 17.36 -5.29
CA THR A 114 21.66 18.23 -5.82
C THR A 114 20.54 17.43 -6.46
N VAL A 115 19.30 17.71 -6.07
CA VAL A 115 18.09 17.14 -6.67
C VAL A 115 17.29 18.24 -7.37
N LEU A 116 16.87 17.98 -8.61
CA LEU A 116 15.94 18.86 -9.31
C LEU A 116 14.51 18.38 -9.07
N GLY A 117 13.67 19.24 -8.53
CA GLY A 117 12.26 18.96 -8.28
C GLY A 117 11.37 20.15 -8.60
N MET A 118 10.07 19.90 -8.73
CA MET A 118 9.09 20.99 -8.87
C MET A 118 8.77 21.60 -7.50
N SER A 119 8.54 22.90 -7.47
CA SER A 119 8.04 23.55 -6.25
C SER A 119 6.62 23.07 -5.90
N LEU A 120 6.27 23.09 -4.63
CA LEU A 120 4.95 22.68 -4.14
C LEU A 120 3.82 23.45 -4.85
N ALA A 121 4.00 24.76 -5.06
CA ALA A 121 3.01 25.61 -5.74
C ALA A 121 2.79 25.24 -7.22
N HIS A 122 3.68 24.49 -7.82
CA HIS A 122 3.60 24.04 -9.22
C HIS A 122 3.32 22.54 -9.34
N GLY A 123 2.82 21.90 -8.30
CA GLY A 123 2.47 20.49 -8.29
C GLY A 123 3.59 19.57 -7.76
N GLY A 124 4.61 20.12 -7.11
CA GLY A 124 5.63 19.33 -6.43
C GLY A 124 5.10 18.60 -5.20
N HIS A 125 5.79 17.53 -4.80
CA HIS A 125 5.47 16.77 -3.60
C HIS A 125 6.32 17.23 -2.41
N LEU A 126 5.81 16.99 -1.19
CA LEU A 126 6.50 17.40 0.06
C LEU A 126 7.68 16.48 0.42
N THR A 127 7.74 15.30 -0.13
CA THR A 127 8.80 14.32 0.15
C THR A 127 9.82 14.22 -0.95
#